data_392767f547629671cdb492debb094da4
#
_entry.id   392767f547629671cdb492debb094da4
#
_cell.length_a   1.000
_cell.length_b   1.000
_cell.length_c   1.000
_cell.angle_alpha   90.00
_cell.angle_beta   90.00
_cell.angle_gamma   90.00
#
_symmetry.space_group_name_H-M   'P 1'
#
loop_
_entity.id
_entity.type
_entity.pdbx_description
1 polymer ?
#
loop_
_entity_poly.entity_id
_entity_poly.type
_entity_poly.pdbx_seq_one_letter_code
_entity_poly.pdbx_strand_id
1 'polypeptide(L)'
;MPQVIMTNPTSLIAQNNLNRSQSALNTAIQRLSSGLRINSAKDDAAGQAIANRFTSNINGLTQASRNANDGISITQTTEGALNEINNNLQRIRELTVQAKNGTNSTSDISSIQNEVTERFAEINRISEQTQFNGVKVLSGDKAEMTIQVGSNDNEEITFNLDKVDNDTLGVGNDKLYTESTVKKGVKEVGSAVPTGDLSSILAGATKMAGSDTLSTYKEDGKEVKGKYVYHDDAGNKDYLVSASDLELITSSGGSSADSISIKATSKIASNEFTASAGTDVKTIDVNDDALATLDSAINKVDEVRSKLGAVQNRFESTITNLTNTVNNLTASRSRILDADYATEVSNMSKNQILQQAGTAVLAQANQMPQNVLSLLR
;
A
#
# COMPACT_ATOMS: atom_id res chain seq x y z
N MET A 1 -6.51 -26.04 92.03
CA MET A 1 -5.21 -25.50 91.53
C MET A 1 -4.59 -24.75 92.74
N PRO A 2 -3.33 -24.95 93.03
CA PRO A 2 -2.71 -24.15 94.04
C PRO A 2 -2.69 -22.67 93.61
N GLN A 3 -3.25 -21.78 94.43
CA GLN A 3 -3.23 -20.33 94.18
C GLN A 3 -1.84 -19.83 94.59
N VAL A 4 -0.98 -19.58 93.55
CA VAL A 4 0.35 -18.99 93.68
C VAL A 4 0.22 -17.47 93.59
N ILE A 5 0.68 -16.74 94.59
CA ILE A 5 0.55 -15.27 94.71
C ILE A 5 1.50 -14.56 93.75
N MET A 6 2.67 -15.14 93.43
CA MET A 6 3.71 -14.51 92.56
C MET A 6 3.46 -14.66 91.07
N THR A 7 2.70 -15.66 90.63
CA THR A 7 2.35 -15.88 89.20
C THR A 7 0.84 -16.05 89.05
N ASN A 8 0.21 -15.19 88.26
CA ASN A 8 -1.22 -15.28 87.93
C ASN A 8 -1.47 -15.90 86.56
N PRO A 9 -1.74 -17.24 86.50
CA PRO A 9 -1.93 -17.92 85.21
C PRO A 9 -3.11 -17.41 84.39
N THR A 10 -4.18 -16.94 85.06
CA THR A 10 -5.39 -16.39 84.41
C THR A 10 -5.11 -15.05 83.78
N SER A 11 -4.32 -14.19 84.43
CA SER A 11 -3.88 -12.91 83.83
C SER A 11 -2.98 -13.16 82.60
N LEU A 12 -2.05 -14.12 82.67
CA LEU A 12 -1.16 -14.48 81.52
C LEU A 12 -1.96 -15.01 80.32
N ILE A 13 -2.98 -15.87 80.58
CA ILE A 13 -3.87 -16.35 79.55
C ILE A 13 -4.69 -15.20 78.95
N ALA A 14 -5.23 -14.33 79.78
CA ALA A 14 -5.98 -13.16 79.32
C ALA A 14 -5.11 -12.22 78.45
N GLN A 15 -3.87 -11.96 78.87
CA GLN A 15 -2.90 -11.15 78.15
C GLN A 15 -2.54 -11.77 76.82
N ASN A 16 -2.29 -13.10 76.77
CA ASN A 16 -2.02 -13.81 75.49
C ASN A 16 -3.21 -13.75 74.54
N ASN A 17 -4.43 -13.94 75.01
CA ASN A 17 -5.65 -13.80 74.23
C ASN A 17 -5.85 -12.38 73.69
N LEU A 18 -5.59 -11.36 74.50
CA LEU A 18 -5.66 -9.95 74.19
C LEU A 18 -4.64 -9.64 73.02
N ASN A 19 -3.39 -10.08 73.15
CA ASN A 19 -2.36 -9.92 72.15
C ASN A 19 -2.73 -10.59 70.83
N ARG A 20 -3.33 -11.79 70.89
CA ARG A 20 -3.83 -12.49 69.70
C ARG A 20 -4.97 -11.70 69.03
N SER A 21 -5.93 -11.22 69.77
CA SER A 21 -7.07 -10.41 69.30
C SER A 21 -6.57 -9.11 68.64
N GLN A 22 -5.61 -8.43 69.28
CA GLN A 22 -5.00 -7.21 68.77
C GLN A 22 -4.28 -7.47 67.46
N SER A 23 -3.50 -8.56 67.30
CA SER A 23 -2.82 -8.94 66.05
C SER A 23 -3.82 -9.26 64.94
N ALA A 24 -4.89 -10.02 65.26
CA ALA A 24 -5.96 -10.34 64.30
C ALA A 24 -6.74 -9.09 63.86
N LEU A 25 -7.00 -8.16 64.81
CA LEU A 25 -7.65 -6.87 64.49
C LEU A 25 -6.78 -6.04 63.53
N ASN A 26 -5.48 -5.92 63.79
CA ASN A 26 -4.54 -5.20 62.94
C ASN A 26 -4.50 -5.78 61.53
N THR A 27 -4.50 -7.12 61.41
CA THR A 27 -4.53 -7.82 60.13
C THR A 27 -5.85 -7.54 59.37
N ALA A 28 -6.99 -7.60 60.06
CA ALA A 28 -8.29 -7.30 59.44
C ALA A 28 -8.37 -5.83 58.99
N ILE A 29 -7.88 -4.88 59.77
CA ILE A 29 -7.79 -3.46 59.41
C ILE A 29 -6.87 -3.27 58.19
N GLN A 30 -5.72 -3.92 58.17
CA GLN A 30 -4.79 -3.83 57.06
C GLN A 30 -5.40 -4.37 55.73
N ARG A 31 -6.07 -5.52 55.77
CA ARG A 31 -6.76 -6.12 54.61
C ARG A 31 -7.94 -5.26 54.17
N LEU A 32 -8.70 -4.72 55.09
CA LEU A 32 -9.84 -3.85 54.80
C LEU A 32 -9.37 -2.52 54.16
N SER A 33 -8.27 -1.95 54.64
CA SER A 33 -7.69 -0.70 54.17
C SER A 33 -7.05 -0.89 52.76
N SER A 34 -6.40 -2.03 52.50
CA SER A 34 -5.78 -2.33 51.19
C SER A 34 -6.77 -2.93 50.17
N GLY A 35 -7.87 -3.52 50.64
CA GLY A 35 -8.77 -4.33 49.84
C GLY A 35 -8.18 -5.69 49.46
N LEU A 36 -6.98 -6.02 49.94
CA LEU A 36 -6.25 -7.21 49.58
C LEU A 36 -6.15 -8.19 50.77
N ARG A 37 -6.39 -9.48 50.48
CA ARG A 37 -6.20 -10.59 51.41
C ARG A 37 -4.72 -10.89 51.65
N ILE A 38 -3.92 -10.77 50.59
CA ILE A 38 -2.46 -10.97 50.58
C ILE A 38 -1.80 -9.61 50.36
N ASN A 39 -1.21 -9.06 51.40
CA ASN A 39 -0.54 -7.75 51.40
C ASN A 39 0.98 -7.87 51.34
N SER A 40 1.50 -8.98 51.82
CA SER A 40 2.94 -9.24 51.88
C SER A 40 3.26 -10.72 51.67
N ALA A 41 4.52 -11.02 51.31
CA ALA A 41 5.00 -12.40 51.14
C ALA A 41 4.85 -13.24 52.43
N LYS A 42 4.71 -12.60 53.64
CA LYS A 42 4.47 -13.27 54.90
C LYS A 42 3.06 -13.86 54.98
N ASP A 43 2.09 -13.25 54.30
CA ASP A 43 0.67 -13.68 54.35
C ASP A 43 0.47 -14.96 53.53
N ASP A 44 1.03 -14.99 52.28
CA ASP A 44 1.03 -16.14 51.38
C ASP A 44 2.07 -15.91 50.27
N ALA A 45 3.25 -16.50 50.43
CA ALA A 45 4.34 -16.35 49.46
C ALA A 45 4.01 -16.99 48.10
N ALA A 46 3.31 -18.11 48.07
CA ALA A 46 2.93 -18.80 46.85
C ALA A 46 1.83 -18.04 46.10
N GLY A 47 0.81 -17.60 46.80
CA GLY A 47 -0.29 -16.77 46.27
C GLY A 47 0.22 -15.46 45.67
N GLN A 48 1.14 -14.78 46.37
CA GLN A 48 1.75 -13.54 45.89
C GLN A 48 2.60 -13.76 44.63
N ALA A 49 3.39 -14.83 44.56
CA ALA A 49 4.17 -15.14 43.39
C ALA A 49 3.28 -15.41 42.17
N ILE A 50 2.19 -16.16 42.32
CA ILE A 50 1.21 -16.42 41.27
C ILE A 50 0.54 -15.13 40.81
N ALA A 51 0.11 -14.30 41.75
CA ALA A 51 -0.55 -13.03 41.49
C ALA A 51 0.35 -12.01 40.77
N ASN A 52 1.65 -11.98 41.12
CA ASN A 52 2.64 -11.16 40.45
C ASN A 52 2.82 -11.62 38.96
N ARG A 53 2.86 -12.92 38.73
CA ARG A 53 2.89 -13.46 37.36
C ARG A 53 1.65 -13.09 36.58
N PHE A 54 0.46 -13.20 37.17
CA PHE A 54 -0.77 -12.76 36.50
C PHE A 54 -0.75 -11.26 36.22
N THR A 55 -0.26 -10.44 37.16
CA THR A 55 -0.12 -9.00 36.92
C THR A 55 0.82 -8.67 35.80
N SER A 56 1.98 -9.35 35.71
CA SER A 56 2.92 -9.22 34.59
C SER A 56 2.27 -9.59 33.26
N ASN A 57 1.57 -10.73 33.23
CA ASN A 57 0.88 -11.18 32.01
C ASN A 57 -0.25 -10.21 31.60
N ILE A 58 -1.06 -9.74 32.55
CA ILE A 58 -2.14 -8.77 32.29
C ILE A 58 -1.57 -7.49 31.70
N ASN A 59 -0.48 -6.97 32.26
CA ASN A 59 0.18 -5.76 31.76
C ASN A 59 0.75 -5.99 30.34
N GLY A 60 1.41 -7.14 30.11
CA GLY A 60 1.93 -7.53 28.81
C GLY A 60 0.83 -7.66 27.74
N LEU A 61 -0.25 -8.39 28.05
CA LEU A 61 -1.39 -8.58 27.14
C LEU A 61 -2.15 -7.27 26.89
N THR A 62 -2.24 -6.38 27.88
CA THR A 62 -2.84 -5.06 27.69
C THR A 62 -1.98 -4.20 26.75
N GLN A 63 -0.65 -4.26 26.87
CA GLN A 63 0.24 -3.60 25.92
C GLN A 63 0.13 -4.23 24.53
N ALA A 64 0.08 -5.55 24.44
CA ALA A 64 -0.12 -6.28 23.19
C ALA A 64 -1.42 -5.88 22.48
N SER A 65 -2.50 -5.65 23.23
CA SER A 65 -3.76 -5.12 22.68
C SER A 65 -3.59 -3.71 22.10
N ARG A 66 -2.82 -2.84 22.73
CA ARG A 66 -2.48 -1.52 22.17
C ARG A 66 -1.64 -1.65 20.90
N ASN A 67 -0.62 -2.50 20.91
CA ASN A 67 0.21 -2.75 19.74
C ASN A 67 -0.61 -3.30 18.55
N ALA A 68 -1.59 -4.17 18.82
CA ALA A 68 -2.50 -4.68 17.79
C ALA A 68 -3.38 -3.56 17.19
N ASN A 69 -3.85 -2.60 18.00
CA ASN A 69 -4.57 -1.42 17.49
C ASN A 69 -3.66 -0.51 16.66
N ASP A 70 -2.39 -0.37 17.03
CA ASP A 70 -1.41 0.36 16.20
C ASP A 70 -1.22 -0.37 14.85
N GLY A 71 -1.18 -1.71 14.87
CA GLY A 71 -1.15 -2.53 13.66
C GLY A 71 -2.36 -2.31 12.76
N ILE A 72 -3.56 -2.23 13.31
CA ILE A 72 -4.78 -1.87 12.56
C ILE A 72 -4.65 -0.47 11.96
N SER A 73 -4.17 0.50 12.72
CA SER A 73 -4.03 1.88 12.25
C SER A 73 -3.03 2.01 11.08
N ILE A 74 -1.93 1.26 11.12
CA ILE A 74 -0.97 1.18 9.99
C ILE A 74 -1.63 0.60 8.76
N THR A 75 -2.33 -0.54 8.91
CA THR A 75 -2.98 -1.21 7.77
C THR A 75 -4.11 -0.36 7.17
N GLN A 76 -4.89 0.35 7.97
CA GLN A 76 -5.91 1.29 7.51
C GLN A 76 -5.32 2.50 6.76
N THR A 77 -4.20 3.05 7.27
CA THR A 77 -3.50 4.14 6.58
C THR A 77 -2.98 3.68 5.22
N THR A 78 -2.41 2.49 5.16
CA THR A 78 -1.93 1.87 3.92
C THR A 78 -3.07 1.60 2.95
N GLU A 79 -4.19 1.07 3.43
CA GLU A 79 -5.39 0.82 2.62
C GLU A 79 -5.98 2.11 2.04
N GLY A 80 -6.01 3.19 2.82
CA GLY A 80 -6.44 4.51 2.34
C GLY A 80 -5.59 5.00 1.17
N ALA A 81 -4.27 4.87 1.27
CA ALA A 81 -3.35 5.24 0.19
C ALA A 81 -3.52 4.34 -1.05
N LEU A 82 -3.72 3.03 -0.87
CA LEU A 82 -3.99 2.10 -1.96
C LEU A 82 -5.32 2.38 -2.67
N ASN A 83 -6.33 2.88 -1.96
CA ASN A 83 -7.58 3.33 -2.58
C ASN A 83 -7.34 4.50 -3.53
N GLU A 84 -6.52 5.49 -3.13
CA GLU A 84 -6.16 6.62 -3.99
C GLU A 84 -5.34 6.17 -5.20
N ILE A 85 -4.41 5.22 -5.04
CA ILE A 85 -3.66 4.62 -6.15
C ILE A 85 -4.62 3.91 -7.11
N ASN A 86 -5.57 3.13 -6.60
CA ASN A 86 -6.58 2.43 -7.41
C ASN A 86 -7.43 3.42 -8.21
N ASN A 87 -7.91 4.51 -7.58
CA ASN A 87 -8.67 5.56 -8.25
C ASN A 87 -7.87 6.21 -9.40
N ASN A 88 -6.58 6.47 -9.19
CA ASN A 88 -5.70 7.00 -10.23
C ASN A 88 -5.51 5.99 -11.37
N LEU A 89 -5.29 4.71 -11.08
CA LEU A 89 -5.18 3.65 -12.10
C LEU A 89 -6.47 3.50 -12.92
N GLN A 90 -7.64 3.52 -12.27
CA GLN A 90 -8.93 3.49 -12.95
C GLN A 90 -9.10 4.70 -13.87
N ARG A 91 -8.72 5.90 -13.42
CA ARG A 91 -8.78 7.10 -14.25
C ARG A 91 -7.81 7.02 -15.44
N ILE A 92 -6.60 6.51 -15.24
CA ILE A 92 -5.64 6.25 -16.33
C ILE A 92 -6.24 5.26 -17.33
N ARG A 93 -6.92 4.21 -16.86
CA ARG A 93 -7.60 3.24 -17.70
C ARG A 93 -8.70 3.88 -18.56
N GLU A 94 -9.54 4.73 -17.99
CA GLU A 94 -10.57 5.50 -18.71
C GLU A 94 -9.93 6.37 -19.80
N LEU A 95 -8.88 7.12 -19.47
CA LEU A 95 -8.14 7.96 -20.40
C LEU A 95 -7.49 7.15 -21.52
N THR A 96 -6.96 5.98 -21.20
CA THR A 96 -6.38 5.06 -22.19
C THR A 96 -7.45 4.50 -23.14
N VAL A 97 -8.65 4.17 -22.64
CA VAL A 97 -9.78 3.78 -23.49
C VAL A 97 -10.20 4.94 -24.39
N GLN A 98 -10.26 6.16 -23.85
CA GLN A 98 -10.54 7.34 -24.65
C GLN A 98 -9.48 7.56 -25.72
N ALA A 99 -8.20 7.43 -25.39
CA ALA A 99 -7.08 7.60 -26.34
C ALA A 99 -7.10 6.56 -27.48
N LYS A 100 -7.57 5.35 -27.23
CA LYS A 100 -7.73 4.29 -28.25
C LYS A 100 -8.85 4.57 -29.27
N ASN A 101 -9.69 5.57 -29.04
CA ASN A 101 -10.73 5.92 -29.99
C ASN A 101 -10.11 6.61 -31.22
N GLY A 102 -10.30 6.04 -32.40
CA GLY A 102 -9.76 6.54 -33.67
C GLY A 102 -10.27 7.91 -34.15
N THR A 103 -11.19 8.56 -33.37
CA THR A 103 -11.65 9.93 -33.64
C THR A 103 -10.73 11.00 -33.04
N ASN A 104 -9.77 10.62 -32.18
CA ASN A 104 -8.87 11.57 -31.54
C ASN A 104 -7.79 12.05 -32.51
N SER A 105 -7.49 13.33 -32.47
CA SER A 105 -6.33 13.92 -33.14
C SER A 105 -5.04 13.60 -32.34
N THR A 106 -3.88 13.74 -32.97
CA THR A 106 -2.58 13.60 -32.29
C THR A 106 -2.44 14.59 -31.12
N SER A 107 -3.02 15.79 -31.24
CA SER A 107 -3.07 16.80 -30.17
C SER A 107 -3.91 16.34 -28.97
N ASP A 108 -5.04 15.67 -29.24
CA ASP A 108 -5.93 15.18 -28.19
C ASP A 108 -5.25 14.03 -27.43
N ILE A 109 -4.61 13.09 -28.16
CA ILE A 109 -3.85 12.00 -27.54
C ILE A 109 -2.67 12.54 -26.72
N SER A 110 -1.97 13.58 -27.18
CA SER A 110 -0.90 14.23 -26.41
C SER A 110 -1.43 14.86 -25.13
N SER A 111 -2.61 15.46 -25.16
CA SER A 111 -3.25 16.06 -23.98
C SER A 111 -3.66 14.99 -22.97
N ILE A 112 -4.18 13.86 -23.44
CA ILE A 112 -4.49 12.68 -22.61
C ILE A 112 -3.22 12.11 -21.99
N GLN A 113 -2.15 11.97 -22.77
CA GLN A 113 -0.85 11.47 -22.28
C GLN A 113 -0.29 12.36 -21.17
N ASN A 114 -0.43 13.68 -21.27
CA ASN A 114 -0.01 14.60 -20.22
C ASN A 114 -0.79 14.36 -18.92
N GLU A 115 -2.14 14.21 -18.98
CA GLU A 115 -2.93 13.87 -17.79
C GLU A 115 -2.51 12.52 -17.21
N VAL A 116 -2.27 11.52 -18.03
CA VAL A 116 -1.80 10.20 -17.58
C VAL A 116 -0.43 10.30 -16.90
N THR A 117 0.47 11.13 -17.42
CA THR A 117 1.80 11.37 -16.83
C THR A 117 1.69 11.96 -15.42
N GLU A 118 0.83 12.97 -15.26
CA GLU A 118 0.58 13.58 -13.93
C GLU A 118 -0.04 12.56 -12.96
N ARG A 119 -0.94 11.68 -13.43
CA ARG A 119 -1.50 10.61 -12.62
C ARG A 119 -0.46 9.59 -12.18
N PHE A 120 0.48 9.23 -13.04
CA PHE A 120 1.61 8.37 -12.66
C PHE A 120 2.55 9.05 -11.65
N ALA A 121 2.80 10.33 -11.82
CA ALA A 121 3.58 11.09 -10.84
C ALA A 121 2.88 11.10 -9.47
N GLU A 122 1.54 11.24 -9.45
CA GLU A 122 0.75 11.19 -8.22
C GLU A 122 0.79 9.82 -7.55
N ILE A 123 0.73 8.70 -8.30
CA ILE A 123 0.89 7.35 -7.76
C ILE A 123 2.24 7.21 -7.07
N ASN A 124 3.34 7.63 -7.72
CA ASN A 124 4.67 7.59 -7.12
C ASN A 124 4.75 8.48 -5.88
N ARG A 125 4.15 9.68 -5.91
CA ARG A 125 4.10 10.58 -4.76
C ARG A 125 3.38 9.95 -3.58
N ILE A 126 2.22 9.31 -3.80
CA ILE A 126 1.46 8.62 -2.75
C ILE A 126 2.32 7.48 -2.17
N SER A 127 2.98 6.69 -3.01
CA SER A 127 3.85 5.60 -2.59
C SER A 127 5.00 6.08 -1.71
N GLU A 128 5.66 7.17 -2.07
CA GLU A 128 6.83 7.70 -1.36
C GLU A 128 6.48 8.48 -0.11
N GLN A 129 5.33 9.18 -0.09
CA GLN A 129 4.98 10.12 0.98
C GLN A 129 4.07 9.51 2.04
N THR A 130 3.37 8.40 1.74
CA THR A 130 2.50 7.77 2.74
C THR A 130 3.32 7.15 3.84
N GLN A 131 3.11 7.66 5.06
CA GLN A 131 3.81 7.21 6.25
C GLN A 131 2.87 7.12 7.45
N PHE A 132 3.20 6.22 8.37
CA PHE A 132 2.58 6.14 9.68
C PHE A 132 3.68 6.24 10.75
N ASN A 133 3.62 7.23 11.60
CA ASN A 133 4.60 7.50 12.66
C ASN A 133 6.07 7.47 12.16
N GLY A 134 6.34 8.07 10.97
CA GLY A 134 7.67 8.10 10.36
C GLY A 134 8.09 6.82 9.62
N VAL A 135 7.27 5.78 9.63
CA VAL A 135 7.49 4.55 8.84
C VAL A 135 6.75 4.67 7.53
N LYS A 136 7.47 4.63 6.42
CA LYS A 136 6.88 4.59 5.08
C LYS A 136 6.28 3.21 4.82
N VAL A 137 5.04 3.18 4.34
CA VAL A 137 4.26 1.94 4.26
C VAL A 137 4.12 1.37 2.84
N LEU A 138 4.46 2.15 1.80
CA LEU A 138 4.37 1.74 0.39
C LEU A 138 5.67 1.94 -0.40
N SER A 139 6.73 2.47 0.24
CA SER A 139 8.01 2.75 -0.43
C SER A 139 8.89 1.52 -0.64
N GLY A 140 8.63 0.43 0.11
CA GLY A 140 9.49 -0.75 0.15
C GLY A 140 10.69 -0.64 1.11
N ASP A 141 10.84 0.49 1.83
CA ASP A 141 11.93 0.67 2.81
C ASP A 141 11.85 -0.36 3.94
N LYS A 142 10.65 -0.83 4.25
CA LYS A 142 10.39 -1.85 5.26
C LYS A 142 9.44 -2.90 4.67
N ALA A 143 10.03 -3.95 4.11
CA ALA A 143 9.26 -5.01 3.44
C ALA A 143 8.39 -5.82 4.39
N GLU A 144 8.79 -5.92 5.65
CA GLU A 144 8.11 -6.73 6.67
C GLU A 144 7.88 -5.91 7.94
N MET A 145 6.66 -5.96 8.46
CA MET A 145 6.28 -5.34 9.72
C MET A 145 5.87 -6.42 10.71
N THR A 146 6.51 -6.40 11.87
CA THR A 146 6.23 -7.32 12.97
C THR A 146 5.60 -6.56 14.13
N ILE A 147 4.45 -7.02 14.59
CA ILE A 147 3.72 -6.47 15.73
C ILE A 147 3.63 -7.51 16.83
N GLN A 148 4.18 -7.20 18.00
CA GLN A 148 4.08 -8.05 19.18
C GLN A 148 2.65 -8.00 19.74
N VAL A 149 1.97 -9.15 19.72
CA VAL A 149 0.55 -9.30 20.11
C VAL A 149 0.35 -10.25 21.28
N GLY A 150 1.41 -10.55 22.02
CA GLY A 150 1.35 -11.40 23.22
C GLY A 150 2.29 -10.94 24.31
N SER A 151 2.22 -11.63 25.45
CA SER A 151 3.04 -11.34 26.63
C SER A 151 4.37 -12.11 26.66
N ASN A 152 4.56 -13.06 25.76
CA ASN A 152 5.77 -13.88 25.68
C ASN A 152 6.50 -13.62 24.35
N ASP A 153 7.76 -14.04 24.29
CA ASP A 153 8.58 -13.97 23.07
C ASP A 153 7.94 -14.79 21.94
N ASN A 154 8.07 -14.30 20.70
CA ASN A 154 7.53 -14.90 19.47
C ASN A 154 5.98 -14.94 19.36
N GLU A 155 5.25 -14.23 20.22
CA GLU A 155 3.82 -14.02 20.08
C GLU A 155 3.57 -12.77 19.23
N GLU A 156 3.79 -12.89 17.90
CA GLU A 156 3.77 -11.75 16.97
C GLU A 156 2.89 -12.02 15.74
N ILE A 157 2.41 -10.96 15.15
CA ILE A 157 1.80 -10.98 13.82
C ILE A 157 2.71 -10.22 12.89
N THR A 158 3.18 -10.93 11.86
CA THR A 158 4.01 -10.38 10.79
C THR A 158 3.19 -10.22 9.53
N PHE A 159 3.37 -9.12 8.82
CA PHE A 159 2.75 -8.86 7.52
C PHE A 159 3.68 -8.04 6.63
N ASN A 160 3.52 -8.22 5.31
CA ASN A 160 4.36 -7.54 4.34
C ASN A 160 3.76 -6.18 3.97
N LEU A 161 4.64 -5.19 3.84
CA LEU A 161 4.38 -3.89 3.25
C LEU A 161 5.04 -3.85 1.87
N ASP A 162 4.29 -4.35 0.88
CA ASP A 162 4.79 -4.42 -0.49
C ASP A 162 4.97 -3.00 -1.07
N LYS A 163 6.06 -2.80 -1.82
CA LYS A 163 6.27 -1.57 -2.58
C LYS A 163 5.22 -1.45 -3.68
N VAL A 164 4.56 -0.30 -3.75
CA VAL A 164 3.53 -0.03 -4.75
C VAL A 164 3.83 1.28 -5.45
N ASP A 165 4.61 1.22 -6.52
CA ASP A 165 4.93 2.34 -7.41
C ASP A 165 4.74 1.92 -8.87
N ASN A 166 4.94 2.84 -9.79
CA ASN A 166 4.77 2.57 -11.23
C ASN A 166 5.65 1.42 -11.73
N ASP A 167 6.87 1.29 -11.20
CA ASP A 167 7.82 0.25 -11.62
C ASP A 167 7.34 -1.13 -11.18
N THR A 168 6.94 -1.27 -9.91
CA THR A 168 6.45 -2.55 -9.35
C THR A 168 5.09 -2.94 -9.91
N LEU A 169 4.24 -1.97 -10.23
CA LEU A 169 2.98 -2.20 -10.92
C LEU A 169 3.19 -2.56 -12.39
N GLY A 170 4.36 -2.22 -12.96
CA GLY A 170 4.70 -2.46 -14.36
C GLY A 170 4.00 -1.50 -15.31
N VAL A 171 3.67 -0.29 -14.83
CA VAL A 171 2.97 0.75 -15.59
C VAL A 171 3.88 1.96 -15.80
N GLY A 172 3.71 2.64 -16.92
CA GLY A 172 4.46 3.83 -17.28
C GLY A 172 4.02 4.33 -18.65
N ASN A 173 4.42 5.54 -19.00
CA ASN A 173 4.10 6.10 -20.33
C ASN A 173 4.66 5.24 -21.47
N ASP A 174 5.85 4.70 -21.30
CA ASP A 174 6.52 3.79 -22.27
C ASP A 174 5.77 2.47 -22.45
N LYS A 175 4.99 2.04 -21.49
CA LYS A 175 4.15 0.84 -21.56
C LYS A 175 2.77 1.10 -22.16
N LEU A 176 2.26 2.31 -22.02
CA LEU A 176 0.93 2.68 -22.50
C LEU A 176 0.98 3.36 -23.88
N TYR A 177 2.03 4.11 -24.19
CA TYR A 177 2.13 4.90 -25.40
C TYR A 177 3.46 4.63 -26.12
N THR A 178 3.40 4.58 -27.45
CA THR A 178 4.58 4.56 -28.31
C THR A 178 4.65 5.88 -29.07
N GLU A 179 5.74 6.63 -28.88
CA GLU A 179 6.04 7.81 -29.68
C GLU A 179 6.81 7.41 -30.90
N SER A 180 6.30 7.75 -32.10
CA SER A 180 7.00 7.58 -33.33
C SER A 180 7.10 8.91 -34.06
N THR A 181 8.21 9.11 -34.78
CA THR A 181 8.40 10.26 -35.66
C THR A 181 8.21 9.82 -37.06
N VAL A 182 7.13 10.27 -37.70
CA VAL A 182 6.83 9.98 -39.11
C VAL A 182 7.09 11.22 -39.93
N LYS A 183 7.83 11.09 -41.01
CA LYS A 183 8.02 12.17 -41.98
C LYS A 183 6.80 12.27 -42.86
N LYS A 184 6.12 13.40 -42.85
CA LYS A 184 5.00 13.71 -43.77
C LYS A 184 5.40 14.74 -44.83
N GLY A 185 4.82 14.60 -46.01
CA GLY A 185 5.14 15.48 -47.13
C GLY A 185 6.48 15.15 -47.77
N VAL A 186 6.99 13.93 -47.57
CA VAL A 186 8.19 13.43 -48.27
C VAL A 186 7.82 13.24 -49.74
N LYS A 187 8.53 13.95 -50.64
CA LYS A 187 8.39 13.80 -52.07
C LYS A 187 9.65 13.20 -52.64
N GLU A 188 9.53 12.04 -53.23
CA GLU A 188 10.67 11.27 -53.73
C GLU A 188 10.46 10.81 -55.16
N VAL A 189 11.58 10.70 -55.87
CA VAL A 189 11.63 9.99 -57.14
C VAL A 189 11.57 8.49 -56.84
N GLY A 190 10.58 7.81 -57.35
CA GLY A 190 10.43 6.37 -57.19
C GLY A 190 11.32 5.56 -58.13
N SER A 191 10.89 4.35 -58.43
CA SER A 191 11.62 3.49 -59.35
C SER A 191 11.48 3.96 -60.80
N ALA A 192 12.54 3.82 -61.57
CA ALA A 192 12.49 4.08 -63.05
C ALA A 192 11.43 3.18 -63.68
N VAL A 193 10.62 3.77 -64.52
CA VAL A 193 9.62 3.03 -65.28
C VAL A 193 10.31 2.16 -66.33
N PRO A 194 10.13 0.82 -66.32
CA PRO A 194 10.73 -0.04 -67.32
C PRO A 194 10.25 0.33 -68.79
N THR A 195 11.14 0.22 -69.72
CA THR A 195 10.81 0.52 -71.15
C THR A 195 9.63 -0.31 -71.68
N GLY A 196 9.42 -1.51 -71.18
CA GLY A 196 8.27 -2.36 -71.50
C GLY A 196 6.91 -1.82 -71.02
N ASP A 197 6.90 -0.95 -69.98
CA ASP A 197 5.68 -0.38 -69.36
C ASP A 197 5.33 1.01 -69.91
N LEU A 198 6.22 1.62 -70.73
CA LEU A 198 5.98 2.96 -71.27
C LEU A 198 4.74 3.02 -72.16
N SER A 199 4.42 1.96 -72.92
CA SER A 199 3.22 1.87 -73.73
C SER A 199 1.91 1.87 -72.91
N SER A 200 1.97 1.51 -71.64
CA SER A 200 0.83 1.59 -70.69
C SER A 200 0.55 3.01 -70.27
N ILE A 201 1.57 3.87 -70.28
CA ILE A 201 1.48 5.29 -69.90
C ILE A 201 1.06 6.14 -71.10
N LEU A 202 1.69 5.89 -72.24
CA LEU A 202 1.39 6.56 -73.53
C LEU A 202 1.40 5.53 -74.67
N ALA A 203 0.24 5.35 -75.27
CA ALA A 203 0.06 4.33 -76.32
C ALA A 203 1.01 4.56 -77.48
N GLY A 204 1.78 3.50 -77.85
CA GLY A 204 2.76 3.54 -78.99
C GLY A 204 4.19 3.85 -78.54
N ALA A 205 4.41 4.18 -77.28
CA ALA A 205 5.73 4.48 -76.72
C ALA A 205 6.56 3.21 -76.55
N THR A 206 7.79 3.20 -77.00
CA THR A 206 8.71 2.07 -76.85
C THR A 206 10.03 2.43 -76.18
N LYS A 207 10.34 3.72 -76.02
CA LYS A 207 11.55 4.25 -75.33
C LYS A 207 11.37 5.69 -74.97
N MET A 208 12.28 6.23 -74.13
CA MET A 208 12.40 7.64 -73.84
C MET A 208 13.14 8.39 -74.91
N ALA A 209 12.92 9.69 -75.11
CA ALA A 209 13.65 10.54 -75.99
C ALA A 209 15.06 10.82 -75.43
N GLY A 210 16.10 10.62 -76.26
CA GLY A 210 17.48 10.87 -75.88
C GLY A 210 17.91 10.06 -74.62
N SER A 211 18.51 10.75 -73.66
CA SER A 211 18.93 10.20 -72.37
C SER A 211 17.92 10.48 -71.23
N ASP A 212 16.73 11.02 -71.55
CA ASP A 212 15.69 11.33 -70.61
C ASP A 212 15.18 10.07 -69.89
N THR A 213 14.75 10.21 -68.64
CA THR A 213 14.19 9.12 -67.82
C THR A 213 12.83 9.46 -67.25
N LEU A 214 12.00 8.44 -67.06
CA LEU A 214 10.70 8.55 -66.38
C LEU A 214 10.72 7.63 -65.18
N SER A 215 10.38 8.20 -64.03
CA SER A 215 10.31 7.47 -62.77
C SER A 215 8.94 7.63 -62.14
N THR A 216 8.55 6.69 -61.29
CA THR A 216 7.31 6.84 -60.51
C THR A 216 7.48 7.94 -59.48
N TYR A 217 6.36 8.61 -59.13
CA TYR A 217 6.33 9.60 -58.06
C TYR A 217 5.85 8.96 -56.78
N LYS A 218 6.58 9.18 -55.70
CA LYS A 218 6.20 8.73 -54.36
C LYS A 218 5.95 9.92 -53.43
N GLU A 219 4.88 9.81 -52.63
CA GLU A 219 4.55 10.75 -51.57
C GLU A 219 4.34 9.95 -50.28
N ASP A 220 5.08 10.32 -49.23
CA ASP A 220 5.10 9.61 -47.95
C ASP A 220 5.37 8.10 -48.10
N GLY A 221 6.30 7.73 -48.96
CA GLY A 221 6.71 6.34 -49.23
C GLY A 221 5.74 5.53 -50.07
N LYS A 222 4.61 6.10 -50.52
CA LYS A 222 3.60 5.43 -51.36
C LYS A 222 3.63 5.96 -52.79
N GLU A 223 3.57 5.07 -53.76
CA GLU A 223 3.43 5.45 -55.15
C GLU A 223 2.10 6.11 -55.44
N VAL A 224 2.13 7.30 -56.06
CA VAL A 224 0.92 8.01 -56.50
C VAL A 224 0.64 7.62 -57.97
N LYS A 225 -0.40 6.82 -58.15
CA LYS A 225 -0.77 6.35 -59.53
C LYS A 225 -1.10 7.50 -60.45
N GLY A 226 -0.54 7.44 -61.67
CA GLY A 226 -0.80 8.43 -62.72
C GLY A 226 0.04 9.71 -62.63
N LYS A 227 0.96 9.79 -61.66
CA LYS A 227 1.96 10.85 -61.58
C LYS A 227 3.35 10.26 -61.70
N TYR A 228 4.21 10.95 -62.42
CA TYR A 228 5.57 10.53 -62.75
C TYR A 228 6.54 11.68 -62.59
N VAL A 229 7.80 11.39 -62.36
CA VAL A 229 8.91 12.35 -62.43
C VAL A 229 9.64 12.10 -63.72
N TYR A 230 9.58 13.10 -64.58
CA TYR A 230 10.32 13.11 -65.88
C TYR A 230 11.63 13.87 -65.64
N HIS A 231 12.75 13.21 -65.89
CA HIS A 231 14.08 13.80 -65.88
C HIS A 231 14.47 14.21 -67.28
N ASP A 232 14.64 15.51 -67.54
CA ASP A 232 15.17 16.09 -68.74
C ASP A 232 16.70 16.17 -68.64
N ASP A 233 17.40 15.25 -69.24
CA ASP A 233 18.87 15.17 -69.19
C ASP A 233 19.54 16.40 -69.88
N ALA A 234 18.94 16.96 -70.94
CA ALA A 234 19.45 18.12 -71.64
C ALA A 234 19.36 19.40 -70.80
N GLY A 235 18.33 19.54 -69.96
CA GLY A 235 18.12 20.67 -69.06
C GLY A 235 18.57 20.42 -67.67
N ASN A 236 18.91 19.18 -67.27
CA ASN A 236 19.24 18.70 -65.95
C ASN A 236 18.19 19.13 -64.95
N LYS A 237 16.91 18.89 -65.26
CA LYS A 237 15.75 19.24 -64.39
C LYS A 237 14.75 18.11 -64.41
N ASP A 238 14.14 17.96 -63.22
CA ASP A 238 13.05 17.05 -62.95
C ASP A 238 11.69 17.80 -63.07
N TYR A 239 10.69 17.16 -63.62
CA TYR A 239 9.35 17.67 -63.77
C TYR A 239 8.32 16.66 -63.26
N LEU A 240 7.38 17.12 -62.42
CA LEU A 240 6.24 16.30 -62.01
C LEU A 240 5.20 16.34 -63.13
N VAL A 241 4.98 15.18 -63.75
CA VAL A 241 4.14 15.05 -64.96
C VAL A 241 3.06 13.97 -64.77
N SER A 242 1.99 14.13 -65.53
CA SER A 242 0.98 13.08 -65.75
C SER A 242 1.09 12.56 -67.19
N ALA A 243 0.38 11.50 -67.49
CA ALA A 243 0.37 10.96 -68.82
C ALA A 243 -0.06 12.00 -69.92
N SER A 244 -0.87 13.00 -69.54
CA SER A 244 -1.31 14.07 -70.44
C SER A 244 -0.21 15.09 -70.78
N ASP A 245 0.84 15.18 -69.98
CA ASP A 245 1.97 16.10 -70.12
C ASP A 245 3.07 15.52 -71.01
N LEU A 246 2.93 14.26 -71.39
CA LEU A 246 3.86 13.54 -72.30
C LEU A 246 3.37 13.57 -73.72
N GLU A 247 4.31 13.53 -74.65
CA GLU A 247 4.03 13.44 -76.09
C GLU A 247 4.84 12.32 -76.78
N LEU A 248 4.27 11.74 -77.81
CA LEU A 248 4.92 10.73 -78.54
C LEU A 248 5.66 11.38 -79.71
N ILE A 249 6.96 11.26 -79.75
CA ILE A 249 7.75 11.67 -80.89
C ILE A 249 7.82 10.49 -81.87
N THR A 250 7.07 10.58 -83.02
CA THR A 250 7.11 9.60 -84.10
C THR A 250 8.30 9.86 -84.97
N SER A 251 9.13 8.86 -85.22
CA SER A 251 10.29 8.95 -86.14
C SER A 251 9.79 8.92 -87.56
N SER A 252 9.93 10.06 -88.25
CA SER A 252 9.58 10.18 -89.66
C SER A 252 10.63 9.49 -90.56
N GLY A 253 10.62 8.16 -90.58
CA GLY A 253 11.53 7.40 -91.48
C GLY A 253 11.79 5.99 -90.88
N GLY A 254 10.95 5.07 -91.28
CA GLY A 254 10.93 3.64 -91.04
C GLY A 254 12.08 3.01 -90.27
N SER A 255 11.86 2.62 -89.04
CA SER A 255 12.63 1.67 -88.23
C SER A 255 13.14 2.20 -86.88
N SER A 256 12.78 3.35 -86.44
CA SER A 256 13.05 3.81 -85.06
C SER A 256 11.78 3.76 -84.23
N ALA A 257 11.87 3.10 -83.04
CA ALA A 257 10.77 3.02 -82.12
C ALA A 257 10.32 4.41 -81.60
N ASP A 258 9.01 4.64 -81.52
CA ASP A 258 8.42 5.90 -81.01
C ASP A 258 8.87 6.16 -79.63
N SER A 259 9.31 7.37 -79.33
CA SER A 259 9.85 7.79 -78.03
C SER A 259 8.96 8.78 -77.27
N ILE A 260 8.95 8.72 -75.93
CA ILE A 260 8.27 9.66 -75.06
C ILE A 260 9.15 10.87 -74.76
N SER A 261 8.58 12.05 -74.88
CA SER A 261 9.16 13.30 -74.37
C SER A 261 8.11 14.11 -73.61
N ILE A 262 8.56 15.05 -72.83
CA ILE A 262 7.67 16.01 -72.21
C ILE A 262 7.24 17.07 -73.18
N LYS A 263 5.95 17.47 -73.17
CA LYS A 263 5.47 18.61 -73.97
C LYS A 263 6.20 19.88 -73.56
N ALA A 264 6.59 20.70 -74.57
CA ALA A 264 7.25 21.97 -74.31
C ALA A 264 6.42 22.90 -73.34
N THR A 265 5.10 22.83 -73.42
CA THR A 265 4.18 23.57 -72.56
C THR A 265 4.16 23.09 -71.11
N SER A 266 4.65 21.86 -70.87
CA SER A 266 4.73 21.26 -69.51
C SER A 266 6.12 21.42 -68.86
N LYS A 267 7.13 21.88 -69.65
CA LYS A 267 8.45 22.29 -69.12
C LYS A 267 8.42 23.71 -68.54
N ILE A 268 7.64 23.95 -67.48
CA ILE A 268 7.48 25.25 -66.84
C ILE A 268 7.87 25.14 -65.40
N ALA A 269 8.28 26.28 -64.81
CA ALA A 269 8.75 26.30 -63.40
C ALA A 269 7.71 25.78 -62.37
N SER A 270 6.42 25.87 -62.69
CA SER A 270 5.34 25.34 -61.83
C SER A 270 5.30 23.81 -61.78
N ASN A 271 5.84 23.12 -62.78
CA ASN A 271 5.91 21.65 -62.84
C ASN A 271 7.30 21.11 -62.46
N GLU A 272 8.25 22.01 -62.17
CA GLU A 272 9.59 21.58 -61.74
C GLU A 272 9.48 20.85 -60.39
N PHE A 273 9.99 19.62 -60.38
CA PHE A 273 9.94 18.75 -59.22
C PHE A 273 11.18 18.96 -58.35
N THR A 274 10.99 19.19 -57.07
CA THR A 274 12.06 19.20 -56.11
C THR A 274 11.73 18.15 -55.04
N ALA A 275 12.64 17.22 -54.84
CA ALA A 275 12.52 16.24 -53.77
C ALA A 275 12.45 16.97 -52.42
N SER A 276 11.54 16.56 -51.55
CA SER A 276 11.36 17.10 -50.21
C SER A 276 11.60 16.03 -49.15
N ALA A 277 12.44 16.32 -48.22
CA ALA A 277 12.66 15.45 -47.05
C ALA A 277 11.44 15.36 -46.12
N GLY A 278 10.39 16.14 -46.41
CA GLY A 278 9.21 16.21 -45.56
C GLY A 278 9.47 16.92 -44.24
N THR A 279 8.44 16.98 -43.42
CA THR A 279 8.53 17.49 -42.03
C THR A 279 8.35 16.34 -41.03
N ASP A 280 9.15 16.36 -39.98
CA ASP A 280 9.01 15.40 -38.92
C ASP A 280 7.71 15.71 -38.11
N VAL A 281 6.80 14.76 -38.13
CA VAL A 281 5.55 14.81 -37.38
C VAL A 281 5.62 13.71 -36.31
N LYS A 282 5.60 14.12 -35.06
CA LYS A 282 5.46 13.18 -33.94
C LYS A 282 4.04 12.62 -33.93
N THR A 283 3.94 11.31 -33.91
CA THR A 283 2.69 10.57 -33.69
C THR A 283 2.80 9.81 -32.40
N ILE A 284 1.72 9.77 -31.66
CA ILE A 284 1.61 9.06 -30.39
C ILE A 284 0.51 8.02 -30.61
N ASP A 285 0.87 6.77 -30.46
CA ASP A 285 -0.05 5.65 -30.60
C ASP A 285 -0.18 4.93 -29.23
N VAL A 286 -1.38 4.47 -28.92
CA VAL A 286 -1.64 3.69 -27.70
C VAL A 286 -1.29 2.23 -27.97
N ASN A 287 -0.48 1.65 -27.09
CA ASN A 287 -0.05 0.26 -27.22
C ASN A 287 -1.24 -0.70 -27.14
N ASP A 288 -1.19 -1.80 -27.87
CA ASP A 288 -2.28 -2.77 -27.92
C ASP A 288 -2.54 -3.39 -26.54
N ASP A 289 -1.50 -3.67 -25.76
CA ASP A 289 -1.55 -4.29 -24.45
C ASP A 289 -1.73 -3.29 -23.29
N ALA A 290 -1.89 -1.99 -23.59
CA ALA A 290 -1.98 -0.94 -22.55
C ALA A 290 -3.09 -1.20 -21.51
N LEU A 291 -4.27 -1.65 -21.97
CA LEU A 291 -5.38 -1.96 -21.06
C LEU A 291 -5.11 -3.20 -20.21
N ALA A 292 -4.51 -4.25 -20.80
CA ALA A 292 -4.15 -5.46 -20.06
C ALA A 292 -3.08 -5.18 -18.98
N THR A 293 -2.14 -4.29 -19.30
CA THR A 293 -1.11 -3.82 -18.36
C THR A 293 -1.76 -3.10 -17.16
N LEU A 294 -2.70 -2.19 -17.43
CA LEU A 294 -3.44 -1.48 -16.39
C LEU A 294 -4.34 -2.40 -15.55
N ASP A 295 -5.03 -3.35 -16.19
CA ASP A 295 -5.85 -4.35 -15.48
C ASP A 295 -4.98 -5.22 -14.56
N SER A 296 -3.76 -5.58 -15.01
CA SER A 296 -2.80 -6.31 -14.18
C SER A 296 -2.32 -5.47 -12.98
N ALA A 297 -2.10 -4.18 -13.16
CA ALA A 297 -1.71 -3.26 -12.09
C ALA A 297 -2.83 -3.10 -11.05
N ILE A 298 -4.08 -2.92 -11.50
CA ILE A 298 -5.26 -2.84 -10.63
C ILE A 298 -5.39 -4.14 -9.81
N ASN A 299 -5.26 -5.29 -10.44
CA ASN A 299 -5.33 -6.59 -9.75
C ASN A 299 -4.23 -6.74 -8.68
N LYS A 300 -3.01 -6.25 -8.94
CA LYS A 300 -1.93 -6.24 -7.94
C LYS A 300 -2.28 -5.37 -6.73
N VAL A 301 -2.81 -4.17 -6.95
CA VAL A 301 -3.26 -3.28 -5.86
C VAL A 301 -4.37 -3.94 -5.04
N ASP A 302 -5.34 -4.57 -5.70
CA ASP A 302 -6.44 -5.27 -5.02
C ASP A 302 -5.94 -6.50 -4.25
N GLU A 303 -4.92 -7.21 -4.74
CA GLU A 303 -4.27 -8.31 -4.00
C GLU A 303 -3.63 -7.80 -2.70
N VAL A 304 -2.88 -6.69 -2.75
CA VAL A 304 -2.27 -6.08 -1.56
C VAL A 304 -3.34 -5.65 -0.57
N ARG A 305 -4.43 -5.01 -1.04
CA ARG A 305 -5.57 -4.62 -0.21
C ARG A 305 -6.24 -5.81 0.46
N SER A 306 -6.44 -6.89 -0.28
CA SER A 306 -7.01 -8.13 0.27
C SER A 306 -6.15 -8.74 1.37
N LYS A 307 -4.82 -8.75 1.19
CA LYS A 307 -3.87 -9.19 2.22
C LYS A 307 -3.96 -8.33 3.49
N LEU A 308 -4.00 -6.99 3.32
CA LEU A 308 -4.14 -6.07 4.46
C LEU A 308 -5.47 -6.22 5.19
N GLY A 309 -6.58 -6.42 4.46
CA GLY A 309 -7.89 -6.72 5.06
C GLY A 309 -7.89 -8.01 5.88
N ALA A 310 -7.21 -9.06 5.38
CA ALA A 310 -7.04 -10.30 6.14
C ALA A 310 -6.21 -10.10 7.42
N VAL A 311 -5.18 -9.25 7.36
CA VAL A 311 -4.35 -8.89 8.53
C VAL A 311 -5.16 -8.11 9.55
N GLN A 312 -5.99 -7.14 9.13
CA GLN A 312 -6.90 -6.41 10.02
C GLN A 312 -7.83 -7.37 10.77
N ASN A 313 -8.49 -8.30 10.09
CA ASN A 313 -9.35 -9.30 10.71
C ASN A 313 -8.59 -10.17 11.74
N ARG A 314 -7.32 -10.50 11.45
CA ARG A 314 -6.45 -11.22 12.40
C ARG A 314 -6.18 -10.40 13.65
N PHE A 315 -5.88 -9.10 13.52
CA PHE A 315 -5.69 -8.20 14.67
C PHE A 315 -6.96 -8.06 15.50
N GLU A 316 -8.12 -7.86 14.88
CA GLU A 316 -9.42 -7.76 15.58
C GLU A 316 -9.73 -9.03 16.38
N SER A 317 -9.54 -10.21 15.76
CA SER A 317 -9.69 -11.50 16.43
C SER A 317 -8.72 -11.64 17.60
N THR A 318 -7.48 -11.21 17.42
CA THR A 318 -6.44 -11.24 18.46
C THR A 318 -6.80 -10.30 19.62
N ILE A 319 -7.24 -9.06 19.37
CA ILE A 319 -7.68 -8.11 20.39
C ILE A 319 -8.83 -8.70 21.22
N THR A 320 -9.80 -9.34 20.56
CA THR A 320 -10.92 -9.98 21.23
C THR A 320 -10.44 -11.11 22.15
N ASN A 321 -9.53 -11.94 21.69
CA ASN A 321 -8.92 -13.03 22.49
C ASN A 321 -8.11 -12.49 23.66
N LEU A 322 -7.26 -11.47 23.41
CA LEU A 322 -6.48 -10.80 24.46
C LEU A 322 -7.36 -10.22 25.55
N THR A 323 -8.45 -9.54 25.17
CA THR A 323 -9.41 -8.96 26.09
C THR A 323 -10.06 -10.03 26.97
N ASN A 324 -10.49 -11.14 26.38
CA ASN A 324 -11.07 -12.26 27.13
C ASN A 324 -10.04 -12.88 28.08
N THR A 325 -8.80 -13.04 27.65
CA THR A 325 -7.71 -13.58 28.46
C THR A 325 -7.37 -12.64 29.62
N VAL A 326 -7.27 -11.33 29.39
CA VAL A 326 -7.04 -10.31 30.41
C VAL A 326 -8.16 -10.33 31.46
N ASN A 327 -9.43 -10.43 31.04
CA ASN A 327 -10.57 -10.51 31.94
C ASN A 327 -10.50 -11.78 32.83
N ASN A 328 -10.19 -12.93 32.23
CA ASN A 328 -10.08 -14.19 32.96
C ASN A 328 -8.89 -14.19 33.95
N LEU A 329 -7.74 -13.65 33.53
CA LEU A 329 -6.57 -13.52 34.41
C LEU A 329 -6.84 -12.52 35.52
N THR A 330 -7.53 -11.40 35.27
CA THR A 330 -7.93 -10.42 36.26
C THR A 330 -8.87 -11.02 37.27
N ALA A 331 -9.89 -11.75 36.86
CA ALA A 331 -10.79 -12.47 37.73
C ALA A 331 -10.08 -13.55 38.59
N SER A 332 -9.10 -14.23 38.00
CA SER A 332 -8.30 -15.24 38.69
C SER A 332 -7.35 -14.59 39.72
N ARG A 333 -6.72 -13.47 39.36
CA ARG A 333 -5.89 -12.68 40.28
C ARG A 333 -6.72 -12.13 41.46
N SER A 334 -7.92 -11.62 41.17
CA SER A 334 -8.86 -11.12 42.21
C SER A 334 -9.20 -12.21 43.21
N ARG A 335 -9.52 -13.42 42.77
CA ARG A 335 -9.79 -14.57 43.70
C ARG A 335 -8.60 -14.91 44.57
N ILE A 336 -7.38 -14.63 44.19
CA ILE A 336 -6.17 -14.90 44.96
C ILE A 336 -5.88 -13.75 45.91
N LEU A 337 -5.90 -12.51 45.43
CA LEU A 337 -5.40 -11.34 46.12
C LEU A 337 -6.48 -10.59 46.91
N ASP A 338 -7.73 -10.51 46.42
CA ASP A 338 -8.70 -9.60 46.94
C ASP A 338 -9.31 -10.15 48.26
N ALA A 339 -9.62 -9.25 49.17
CA ALA A 339 -10.28 -9.59 50.42
C ALA A 339 -11.81 -9.54 50.27
N ASP A 340 -12.49 -10.52 50.83
CA ASP A 340 -13.94 -10.45 51.01
C ASP A 340 -14.26 -9.41 52.10
N TYR A 341 -14.79 -8.28 51.69
CA TYR A 341 -15.11 -7.16 52.54
C TYR A 341 -16.05 -7.56 53.69
N ALA A 342 -17.10 -8.37 53.44
CA ALA A 342 -18.08 -8.77 54.45
C ALA A 342 -17.42 -9.64 55.53
N THR A 343 -16.55 -10.56 55.11
CA THR A 343 -15.80 -11.43 56.04
C THR A 343 -14.81 -10.64 56.86
N GLU A 344 -14.06 -9.70 56.29
CA GLU A 344 -13.05 -8.92 57.01
C GLU A 344 -13.67 -7.88 57.96
N VAL A 345 -14.83 -7.27 57.61
CA VAL A 345 -15.58 -6.41 58.56
C VAL A 345 -16.11 -7.20 59.76
N SER A 346 -16.61 -8.42 59.52
CA SER A 346 -17.05 -9.33 60.58
C SER A 346 -15.88 -9.71 61.51
N ASN A 347 -14.72 -10.04 60.94
CA ASN A 347 -13.49 -10.35 61.68
C ASN A 347 -13.00 -9.14 62.46
N MET A 348 -13.03 -7.94 61.90
CA MET A 348 -12.67 -6.69 62.56
C MET A 348 -13.58 -6.45 63.78
N SER A 349 -14.91 -6.51 63.58
CA SER A 349 -15.90 -6.29 64.68
C SER A 349 -15.74 -7.32 65.76
N LYS A 350 -15.60 -8.61 65.43
CA LYS A 350 -15.37 -9.70 66.38
C LYS A 350 -14.10 -9.45 67.25
N ASN A 351 -12.98 -9.14 66.55
CA ASN A 351 -11.72 -8.91 67.30
C ASN A 351 -11.72 -7.62 68.15
N GLN A 352 -12.46 -6.59 67.71
CA GLN A 352 -12.67 -5.38 68.48
C GLN A 352 -13.45 -5.66 69.73
N ILE A 353 -14.53 -6.48 69.67
CA ILE A 353 -15.29 -6.92 70.82
C ILE A 353 -14.42 -7.77 71.76
N LEU A 354 -13.65 -8.71 71.17
CA LEU A 354 -12.74 -9.55 72.00
C LEU A 354 -11.63 -8.75 72.71
N GLN A 355 -11.14 -7.67 72.08
CA GLN A 355 -10.18 -6.75 72.68
C GLN A 355 -10.80 -6.02 73.90
N GLN A 356 -12.03 -5.47 73.70
CA GLN A 356 -12.72 -4.80 74.78
C GLN A 356 -13.03 -5.76 75.99
N ALA A 357 -13.54 -6.95 75.63
CA ALA A 357 -13.80 -7.99 76.61
C ALA A 357 -12.52 -8.48 77.32
N GLY A 358 -11.44 -8.66 76.55
CA GLY A 358 -10.13 -9.08 77.01
C GLY A 358 -9.50 -8.11 78.00
N THR A 359 -9.62 -6.79 77.75
CA THR A 359 -9.16 -5.76 78.72
C THR A 359 -9.92 -5.81 80.00
N ALA A 360 -11.26 -6.01 79.95
CA ALA A 360 -12.09 -6.12 81.17
C ALA A 360 -11.75 -7.41 81.96
N VAL A 361 -11.59 -8.55 81.30
CA VAL A 361 -11.19 -9.83 81.90
C VAL A 361 -9.79 -9.75 82.50
N LEU A 362 -8.84 -9.07 81.86
CA LEU A 362 -7.49 -8.84 82.36
C LEU A 362 -7.49 -8.02 83.59
N ALA A 363 -8.30 -6.94 83.65
CA ALA A 363 -8.47 -6.12 84.86
C ALA A 363 -9.06 -6.93 86.02
N GLN A 364 -10.06 -7.76 85.77
CA GLN A 364 -10.67 -8.66 86.74
C GLN A 364 -9.68 -9.75 87.23
N ALA A 365 -8.91 -10.35 86.29
CA ALA A 365 -7.88 -11.36 86.64
C ALA A 365 -6.78 -10.76 87.56
N ASN A 366 -6.40 -9.51 87.34
CA ASN A 366 -5.40 -8.80 88.17
C ASN A 366 -5.90 -8.47 89.58
N GLN A 367 -7.23 -8.36 89.80
CA GLN A 367 -7.83 -8.12 91.14
C GLN A 367 -7.94 -9.40 91.93
N MET A 368 -7.98 -10.59 91.37
CA MET A 368 -8.12 -11.86 92.08
C MET A 368 -7.06 -12.10 93.17
N PRO A 369 -5.75 -11.87 92.96
CA PRO A 369 -4.73 -12.04 93.98
C PRO A 369 -4.92 -11.05 95.16
N GLN A 370 -5.44 -9.82 94.86
CA GLN A 370 -5.67 -8.82 95.90
C GLN A 370 -6.81 -9.23 96.87
N ASN A 371 -7.87 -9.86 96.27
CA ASN A 371 -8.97 -10.38 97.11
C ASN A 371 -8.52 -11.54 98.04
N VAL A 372 -7.60 -12.38 97.52
CA VAL A 372 -7.02 -13.45 98.32
C VAL A 372 -6.11 -12.87 99.48
N LEU A 373 -5.33 -11.81 99.14
CA LEU A 373 -4.49 -11.14 100.15
C LEU A 373 -5.30 -10.45 101.27
N SER A 374 -6.52 -9.95 100.95
CA SER A 374 -7.42 -9.34 101.89
C SER A 374 -8.09 -10.35 102.86
N LEU A 375 -8.18 -11.63 102.44
CA LEU A 375 -8.67 -12.75 103.27
C LEU A 375 -7.61 -13.34 104.21
N LEU A 376 -6.32 -13.03 103.93
CA LEU A 376 -5.17 -13.46 104.73
C LEU A 376 -4.69 -12.41 105.77
N ARG A 377 -5.33 -11.27 105.77
CA ARG A 377 -5.21 -10.23 106.81
C ARG A 377 -6.37 -10.41 107.80
#